data_5192c3ee773b2dddd50fa868235e2537
#
_entry.id   5192c3ee773b2dddd50fa868235e2537
#
_cell.length_a   1.000
_cell.length_b   1.000
_cell.length_c   1.000
_cell.angle_alpha   90.00
_cell.angle_beta   90.00
_cell.angle_gamma   90.00
#
_symmetry.space_group_name_H-M   'P 1'
#
loop_
_entity.id
_entity.type
_entity.pdbx_description
1 polymer ?
#
loop_
_entity_poly.entity_id
_entity_poly.type
_entity_poly.pdbx_seq_one_letter_code
_entity_poly.pdbx_strand_id
1 'polypeptide(L)'
;MERFYLEEPSLERKDAAIDYINEHIDYGSNINGVGGLDRILNEGGSYEEWLEKVTKEQSKKYAESIGKVPANTYFTIRESDNKIIGMVNIRHYLNDYLRKFGGHIGYGIRPTERRKCYNKIQLYLVLLEAQKLNLDKVMLDCSVDNLGSDKTIKALGGILERCELDEADNTMTNVYWINVDESIKKYKDEYSKYIM
;
A
#
# COMPACT_ATOMS: atom_id res chain seq x y z
N MET A 1 4.53 -0.71 -23.99
CA MET A 1 4.92 -0.22 -22.65
C MET A 1 3.83 -0.66 -21.70
N GLU A 2 4.18 -1.26 -20.55
CA GLU A 2 3.19 -1.71 -19.57
C GLU A 2 2.50 -0.50 -18.94
N ARG A 3 1.17 -0.57 -18.78
CA ARG A 3 0.39 0.45 -18.08
C ARG A 3 -0.31 -0.14 -16.87
N PHE A 4 -0.54 0.71 -15.86
CA PHE A 4 -1.08 0.31 -14.57
C PHE A 4 -2.14 1.30 -14.09
N TYR A 5 -3.05 0.80 -13.30
CA TYR A 5 -4.06 1.61 -12.60
C TYR A 5 -4.38 1.02 -11.24
N LEU A 6 -4.98 1.86 -10.39
CA LEU A 6 -5.55 1.41 -9.13
C LEU A 6 -7.02 1.08 -9.32
N GLU A 7 -7.46 -0.03 -8.75
CA GLU A 7 -8.84 -0.49 -8.76
C GLU A 7 -9.29 -0.79 -7.33
N GLU A 8 -10.48 -0.33 -6.97
CA GLU A 8 -11.09 -0.70 -5.70
C GLU A 8 -11.44 -2.18 -5.67
N PRO A 9 -11.36 -2.85 -4.48
CA PRO A 9 -11.78 -4.23 -4.34
C PRO A 9 -13.23 -4.45 -4.76
N SER A 10 -13.47 -5.56 -5.47
CA SER A 10 -14.79 -5.98 -5.92
C SER A 10 -14.96 -7.50 -5.86
N LEU A 11 -16.17 -8.01 -5.95
CA LEU A 11 -16.43 -9.46 -5.95
C LEU A 11 -15.81 -10.16 -7.16
N GLU A 12 -15.74 -9.47 -8.31
CA GLU A 12 -15.15 -10.00 -9.55
C GLU A 12 -13.66 -10.28 -9.42
N ARG A 13 -12.99 -9.63 -8.45
CA ARG A 13 -11.56 -9.80 -8.19
C ARG A 13 -11.23 -10.86 -7.15
N LYS A 14 -12.24 -11.55 -6.59
CA LYS A 14 -12.06 -12.52 -5.50
C LYS A 14 -10.94 -13.52 -5.77
N ASP A 15 -11.05 -14.27 -6.84
CA ASP A 15 -10.10 -15.35 -7.14
C ASP A 15 -8.68 -14.80 -7.39
N ALA A 16 -8.57 -13.66 -8.08
CA ALA A 16 -7.29 -13.01 -8.33
C ALA A 16 -6.63 -12.45 -7.06
N ALA A 17 -7.45 -11.96 -6.11
CA ALA A 17 -6.95 -11.48 -4.83
C ALA A 17 -6.50 -12.64 -3.91
N ILE A 18 -7.23 -13.74 -3.90
CA ILE A 18 -6.84 -14.96 -3.17
C ILE A 18 -5.55 -15.54 -3.75
N ASP A 19 -5.44 -15.61 -5.08
CA ASP A 19 -4.22 -16.04 -5.78
C ASP A 19 -3.02 -15.15 -5.43
N TYR A 20 -3.23 -13.82 -5.32
CA TYR A 20 -2.20 -12.90 -4.86
C TYR A 20 -1.70 -13.23 -3.44
N ILE A 21 -2.59 -13.52 -2.50
CA ILE A 21 -2.25 -13.90 -1.12
C ILE A 21 -1.49 -15.23 -1.09
N ASN A 22 -2.00 -16.23 -1.81
CA ASN A 22 -1.40 -17.57 -1.87
C ASN A 22 0.03 -17.52 -2.43
N GLU A 23 0.29 -16.74 -3.47
CA GLU A 23 1.65 -16.57 -3.99
C GLU A 23 2.62 -16.01 -2.94
N HIS A 24 2.17 -15.05 -2.13
CA HIS A 24 3.01 -14.53 -1.04
C HIS A 24 3.31 -15.61 0.00
N ILE A 25 2.32 -16.43 0.35
CA ILE A 25 2.48 -17.56 1.29
C ILE A 25 3.46 -18.58 0.73
N ASP A 26 3.29 -18.99 -0.52
CA ASP A 26 4.14 -19.98 -1.19
C ASP A 26 5.61 -19.53 -1.27
N TYR A 27 5.84 -18.22 -1.38
CA TYR A 27 7.18 -17.62 -1.39
C TYR A 27 7.72 -17.28 0.01
N GLY A 28 6.99 -17.58 1.09
CA GLY A 28 7.37 -17.19 2.45
C GLY A 28 7.58 -15.68 2.61
N SER A 29 6.82 -14.89 1.88
CA SER A 29 6.99 -13.44 1.77
C SER A 29 6.02 -12.69 2.66
N ASN A 30 6.52 -11.65 3.34
CA ASN A 30 5.66 -10.73 4.08
C ASN A 30 4.57 -10.13 3.17
N ILE A 31 3.36 -10.04 3.72
CA ILE A 31 2.18 -9.48 3.04
C ILE A 31 1.88 -8.12 3.65
N ASN A 32 1.84 -7.08 2.81
CA ASN A 32 1.58 -5.71 3.22
C ASN A 32 0.60 -5.03 2.26
N GLY A 33 -0.13 -4.02 2.76
CA GLY A 33 -1.04 -3.22 1.94
C GLY A 33 -2.37 -3.87 1.57
N VAL A 34 -2.67 -5.05 2.13
CA VAL A 34 -3.83 -5.87 1.73
C VAL A 34 -5.09 -5.60 2.56
N GLY A 35 -5.09 -4.56 3.41
CA GLY A 35 -6.25 -4.24 4.26
C GLY A 35 -6.65 -5.37 5.21
N GLY A 36 -5.74 -6.31 5.53
CA GLY A 36 -5.96 -7.45 6.42
C GLY A 36 -6.63 -8.65 5.77
N LEU A 37 -6.63 -8.78 4.44
CA LEU A 37 -7.15 -9.94 3.71
C LEU A 37 -6.45 -11.24 4.15
N ASP A 38 -5.13 -11.21 4.22
CA ASP A 38 -4.29 -12.32 4.68
C ASP A 38 -4.71 -12.85 6.05
N ARG A 39 -4.93 -11.95 7.01
CA ARG A 39 -5.35 -12.31 8.35
C ARG A 39 -6.74 -12.93 8.37
N ILE A 40 -7.71 -12.29 7.69
CA ILE A 40 -9.09 -12.79 7.64
C ILE A 40 -9.14 -14.19 7.05
N LEU A 41 -8.45 -14.44 5.94
CA LEU A 41 -8.38 -15.78 5.33
C LEU A 41 -7.70 -16.79 6.23
N ASN A 42 -6.62 -16.42 6.91
CA ASN A 42 -5.90 -17.31 7.84
C ASN A 42 -6.73 -17.66 9.09
N GLU A 43 -7.61 -16.78 9.53
CA GLU A 43 -8.54 -16.98 10.64
C GLU A 43 -9.82 -17.75 10.23
N GLY A 44 -9.90 -18.22 8.98
CA GLY A 44 -11.04 -18.97 8.44
C GLY A 44 -12.21 -18.11 7.96
N GLY A 45 -12.03 -16.79 7.88
CA GLY A 45 -12.99 -15.87 7.28
C GLY A 45 -12.97 -15.89 5.76
N SER A 46 -13.83 -15.09 5.13
CA SER A 46 -14.02 -15.06 3.69
C SER A 46 -13.54 -13.76 3.04
N TYR A 47 -13.36 -13.82 1.71
CA TYR A 47 -13.09 -12.63 0.91
C TYR A 47 -14.23 -11.60 1.00
N GLU A 48 -15.47 -12.06 1.06
CA GLU A 48 -16.67 -11.24 1.18
C GLU A 48 -16.67 -10.44 2.49
N GLU A 49 -16.31 -11.08 3.60
CA GLU A 49 -16.16 -10.40 4.90
C GLU A 49 -15.07 -9.33 4.86
N TRP A 50 -13.94 -9.64 4.21
CA TRP A 50 -12.90 -8.65 4.00
C TRP A 50 -13.36 -7.49 3.11
N LEU A 51 -14.06 -7.78 2.00
CA LEU A 51 -14.56 -6.77 1.08
C LEU A 51 -15.54 -5.83 1.78
N GLU A 52 -16.48 -6.37 2.55
CA GLU A 52 -17.41 -5.58 3.36
C GLU A 52 -16.65 -4.69 4.37
N LYS A 53 -15.65 -5.26 5.05
CA LYS A 53 -14.80 -4.55 6.00
C LYS A 53 -14.09 -3.37 5.34
N VAL A 54 -13.33 -3.58 4.26
CA VAL A 54 -12.55 -2.51 3.63
C VAL A 54 -13.45 -1.43 3.01
N THR A 55 -14.62 -1.81 2.52
CA THR A 55 -15.62 -0.85 2.02
C THR A 55 -16.16 0.04 3.15
N LYS A 56 -16.49 -0.54 4.31
CA LYS A 56 -16.96 0.23 5.47
C LYS A 56 -15.87 1.12 6.07
N GLU A 57 -14.61 0.66 6.07
CA GLU A 57 -13.46 1.39 6.62
C GLU A 57 -13.10 2.66 5.83
N GLN A 58 -13.62 2.85 4.62
CA GLN A 58 -13.52 4.13 3.89
C GLN A 58 -14.29 5.25 4.59
N SER A 59 -15.37 4.91 5.29
CA SER A 59 -16.17 5.88 6.03
C SER A 59 -15.48 6.31 7.34
N LYS A 60 -15.20 7.61 7.47
CA LYS A 60 -14.65 8.19 8.69
C LYS A 60 -15.48 7.83 9.92
N LYS A 61 -16.81 8.01 9.82
CA LYS A 61 -17.74 7.71 10.92
C LYS A 61 -17.66 6.25 11.38
N TYR A 62 -17.58 5.33 10.42
CA TYR A 62 -17.48 3.90 10.74
C TYR A 62 -16.11 3.55 11.32
N ALA A 63 -15.03 3.97 10.66
CA ALA A 63 -13.67 3.66 11.10
C ALA A 63 -13.42 4.15 12.54
N GLU A 64 -13.80 5.41 12.83
CA GLU A 64 -13.67 5.97 14.20
C GLU A 64 -14.52 5.23 15.22
N SER A 65 -15.72 4.75 14.85
CA SER A 65 -16.58 3.99 15.77
C SER A 65 -15.99 2.65 16.22
N ILE A 66 -15.04 2.11 15.46
CA ILE A 66 -14.31 0.86 15.76
C ILE A 66 -12.86 1.11 16.20
N GLY A 67 -12.51 2.37 16.55
CA GLY A 67 -11.19 2.75 17.05
C GLY A 67 -10.10 2.77 15.97
N LYS A 68 -10.47 2.87 14.70
CA LYS A 68 -9.54 2.93 13.55
C LYS A 68 -9.57 4.30 12.87
N VAL A 69 -8.61 4.52 11.99
CA VAL A 69 -8.64 5.62 11.03
C VAL A 69 -9.26 5.14 9.71
N PRO A 70 -9.94 6.02 8.95
CA PRO A 70 -10.45 5.65 7.63
C PRO A 70 -9.31 5.34 6.67
N ALA A 71 -9.53 4.37 5.79
CA ALA A 71 -8.54 3.90 4.85
C ALA A 71 -9.19 3.36 3.56
N ASN A 72 -8.51 3.56 2.44
CA ASN A 72 -8.85 2.92 1.18
C ASN A 72 -7.86 1.80 0.88
N THR A 73 -8.36 0.70 0.33
CA THR A 73 -7.54 -0.39 -0.19
C THR A 73 -7.71 -0.46 -1.70
N TYR A 74 -6.62 -0.65 -2.43
CA TYR A 74 -6.64 -0.76 -3.88
C TYR A 74 -5.82 -1.96 -4.35
N PHE A 75 -6.23 -2.53 -5.46
CA PHE A 75 -5.42 -3.39 -6.30
C PHE A 75 -4.63 -2.54 -7.28
N THR A 76 -3.37 -2.87 -7.50
CA THR A 76 -2.59 -2.35 -8.62
C THR A 76 -2.70 -3.34 -9.76
N ILE A 77 -3.38 -2.95 -10.82
CA ILE A 77 -3.68 -3.79 -11.98
C ILE A 77 -2.72 -3.45 -13.12
N ARG A 78 -2.14 -4.47 -13.74
CA ARG A 78 -1.46 -4.34 -15.03
C ARG A 78 -2.47 -4.49 -16.16
N GLU A 79 -2.54 -3.48 -17.04
CA GLU A 79 -3.54 -3.43 -18.12
C GLU A 79 -3.43 -4.60 -19.10
N SER A 80 -2.21 -4.97 -19.49
CA SER A 80 -1.97 -5.91 -20.59
C SER A 80 -2.51 -7.32 -20.37
N ASP A 81 -2.61 -7.76 -19.11
CA ASP A 81 -3.11 -9.09 -18.74
C ASP A 81 -4.15 -9.06 -17.61
N ASN A 82 -4.58 -7.87 -17.23
CA ASN A 82 -5.58 -7.65 -16.18
C ASN A 82 -5.21 -8.29 -14.82
N LYS A 83 -3.90 -8.43 -14.55
CA LYS A 83 -3.36 -9.11 -13.38
C LYS A 83 -3.20 -8.16 -12.19
N ILE A 84 -3.57 -8.61 -10.99
CA ILE A 84 -3.20 -7.94 -9.74
C ILE A 84 -1.71 -8.16 -9.53
N ILE A 85 -0.92 -7.10 -9.66
CA ILE A 85 0.53 -7.14 -9.42
C ILE A 85 0.93 -6.62 -8.05
N GLY A 86 0.06 -5.90 -7.38
CA GLY A 86 0.29 -5.36 -6.05
C GLY A 86 -1.01 -4.98 -5.36
N MET A 87 -0.93 -4.82 -4.06
CA MET A 87 -2.02 -4.26 -3.26
C MET A 87 -1.48 -3.11 -2.42
N VAL A 88 -2.34 -2.15 -2.12
CA VAL A 88 -1.99 -0.98 -1.32
C VAL A 88 -3.17 -0.56 -0.44
N ASN A 89 -2.85 -0.14 0.78
CA ASN A 89 -3.80 0.49 1.69
C ASN A 89 -3.28 1.89 2.04
N ILE A 90 -4.14 2.90 1.88
CA ILE A 90 -3.85 4.29 2.23
C ILE A 90 -4.81 4.78 3.32
N ARG A 91 -4.27 5.30 4.40
CA ARG A 91 -4.96 5.85 5.56
C ARG A 91 -5.11 7.35 5.40
N HIS A 92 -6.31 7.88 5.73
CA HIS A 92 -6.62 9.30 5.50
C HIS A 92 -5.95 10.24 6.51
N TYR A 93 -5.55 9.74 7.66
CA TYR A 93 -4.75 10.45 8.67
C TYR A 93 -4.07 9.44 9.60
N LEU A 94 -3.20 9.94 10.49
CA LEU A 94 -2.49 9.13 11.47
C LEU A 94 -3.03 9.37 12.88
N ASN A 95 -3.32 8.30 13.62
CA ASN A 95 -3.41 8.32 15.06
C ASN A 95 -2.01 8.13 15.68
N ASP A 96 -1.89 8.16 17.02
CA ASP A 96 -0.59 8.06 17.71
C ASP A 96 0.18 6.79 17.36
N TYR A 97 -0.51 5.65 17.24
CA TYR A 97 0.10 4.38 16.85
C TYR A 97 0.69 4.44 15.42
N LEU A 98 -0.11 4.87 14.46
CA LEU A 98 0.29 4.98 13.05
C LEU A 98 1.37 6.07 12.84
N ARG A 99 1.40 7.09 13.69
CA ARG A 99 2.43 8.12 13.68
C ARG A 99 3.77 7.57 14.18
N LYS A 100 3.74 6.60 15.07
CA LYS A 100 4.95 5.93 15.53
C LYS A 100 5.46 4.97 14.46
N PHE A 101 4.61 4.01 14.03
CA PHE A 101 4.91 3.04 12.98
C PHE A 101 3.66 2.75 12.13
N GLY A 102 3.86 2.26 10.89
CA GLY A 102 2.79 1.91 9.96
C GLY A 102 2.40 3.04 8.98
N GLY A 103 2.49 4.31 9.35
CA GLY A 103 2.31 5.46 8.48
C GLY A 103 0.97 5.51 7.73
N HIS A 104 0.95 6.31 6.65
CA HIS A 104 -0.23 6.46 5.79
C HIS A 104 -0.37 5.32 4.79
N ILE A 105 0.73 4.77 4.27
CA ILE A 105 0.70 3.86 3.13
C ILE A 105 1.40 2.54 3.46
N GLY A 106 0.64 1.44 3.43
CA GLY A 106 1.17 0.09 3.37
C GLY A 106 1.00 -0.47 1.96
N TYR A 107 2.02 -1.10 1.40
CA TYR A 107 1.97 -1.64 0.04
C TYR A 107 2.81 -2.90 -0.13
N GLY A 108 2.46 -3.70 -1.13
CA GLY A 108 3.20 -4.88 -1.52
C GLY A 108 3.14 -5.14 -3.02
N ILE A 109 4.14 -5.84 -3.52
CA ILE A 109 4.20 -6.34 -4.91
C ILE A 109 4.29 -7.84 -4.88
N ARG A 110 3.50 -8.51 -5.73
CA ARG A 110 3.49 -9.94 -5.98
C ARG A 110 4.93 -10.45 -6.14
N PRO A 111 5.35 -11.53 -5.47
CA PRO A 111 6.73 -12.03 -5.49
C PRO A 111 7.31 -12.19 -6.89
N THR A 112 6.58 -12.79 -7.83
CA THR A 112 7.04 -13.03 -9.23
C THR A 112 7.10 -11.75 -10.07
N GLU A 113 6.53 -10.64 -9.61
CA GLU A 113 6.53 -9.34 -10.28
C GLU A 113 7.53 -8.34 -9.69
N ARG A 114 8.33 -8.76 -8.71
CA ARG A 114 9.37 -7.92 -8.09
C ARG A 114 10.55 -7.68 -9.02
N ARG A 115 11.38 -6.68 -8.70
CA ARG A 115 12.58 -6.26 -9.45
C ARG A 115 12.31 -5.74 -10.86
N LYS A 116 11.04 -5.41 -11.18
CA LYS A 116 10.61 -4.80 -12.45
C LYS A 116 10.29 -3.30 -12.28
N CYS A 117 10.63 -2.71 -11.16
CA CYS A 117 10.34 -1.31 -10.78
C CYS A 117 8.84 -0.98 -10.62
N TYR A 118 7.95 -1.96 -10.59
CA TYR A 118 6.49 -1.75 -10.46
C TYR A 118 6.08 -1.12 -9.13
N ASN A 119 6.84 -1.36 -8.06
CA ASN A 119 6.62 -0.73 -6.76
C ASN A 119 6.71 0.80 -6.80
N LYS A 120 7.59 1.37 -7.64
CA LYS A 120 7.68 2.83 -7.82
C LYS A 120 6.46 3.38 -8.54
N ILE A 121 5.98 2.66 -9.57
CA ILE A 121 4.76 3.02 -10.30
C ILE A 121 3.56 2.93 -9.35
N GLN A 122 3.43 1.86 -8.57
CA GLN A 122 2.39 1.72 -7.57
C GLN A 122 2.41 2.87 -6.55
N LEU A 123 3.57 3.19 -5.99
CA LEU A 123 3.67 4.28 -5.01
C LEU A 123 3.33 5.64 -5.66
N TYR A 124 3.73 5.88 -6.90
CA TYR A 124 3.34 7.10 -7.61
C TYR A 124 1.81 7.18 -7.82
N LEU A 125 1.15 6.08 -8.22
CA LEU A 125 -0.32 6.01 -8.33
C LEU A 125 -1.00 6.32 -6.98
N VAL A 126 -0.45 5.81 -5.88
CA VAL A 126 -1.00 6.06 -4.53
C VAL A 126 -0.78 7.50 -4.09
N LEU A 127 0.31 8.16 -4.49
CA LEU A 127 0.49 9.59 -4.23
C LEU A 127 -0.58 10.44 -4.95
N LEU A 128 -1.05 10.03 -6.14
CA LEU A 128 -2.19 10.68 -6.79
C LEU A 128 -3.49 10.51 -5.99
N GLU A 129 -3.71 9.36 -5.36
CA GLU A 129 -4.85 9.16 -4.44
C GLU A 129 -4.67 9.98 -3.16
N ALA A 130 -3.45 10.05 -2.61
CA ALA A 130 -3.14 10.90 -1.46
C ALA A 130 -3.47 12.38 -1.72
N GLN A 131 -3.19 12.87 -2.93
CA GLN A 131 -3.56 14.23 -3.36
C GLN A 131 -5.08 14.43 -3.38
N LYS A 132 -5.85 13.46 -3.90
CA LYS A 132 -7.33 13.50 -3.88
C LYS A 132 -7.90 13.51 -2.45
N LEU A 133 -7.20 12.87 -1.51
CA LEU A 133 -7.52 12.88 -0.09
C LEU A 133 -7.06 14.15 0.64
N ASN A 134 -6.47 15.12 -0.08
CA ASN A 134 -5.91 16.37 0.45
C ASN A 134 -4.82 16.14 1.51
N LEU A 135 -3.99 15.12 1.32
CA LEU A 135 -2.83 14.86 2.16
C LEU A 135 -1.62 15.64 1.63
N ASP A 136 -1.15 16.64 2.37
CA ASP A 136 0.04 17.42 2.00
C ASP A 136 1.31 16.55 2.04
N LYS A 137 1.39 15.66 3.03
CA LYS A 137 2.50 14.75 3.26
C LYS A 137 2.01 13.37 3.65
N VAL A 138 2.72 12.35 3.20
CA VAL A 138 2.48 10.97 3.62
C VAL A 138 3.69 10.39 4.32
N MET A 139 3.44 9.67 5.40
CA MET A 139 4.44 8.91 6.14
C MET A 139 4.43 7.47 5.64
N LEU A 140 5.62 6.91 5.43
CA LEU A 140 5.84 5.49 5.14
C LEU A 140 6.97 4.98 6.03
N ASP A 141 6.94 3.71 6.34
CA ASP A 141 8.02 3.06 7.05
C ASP A 141 8.43 1.74 6.37
N CYS A 142 9.61 1.29 6.70
CA CYS A 142 10.09 -0.03 6.32
C CYS A 142 11.24 -0.47 7.22
N SER A 143 11.37 -1.79 7.42
CA SER A 143 12.56 -2.36 8.04
C SER A 143 13.83 -1.90 7.31
N VAL A 144 14.92 -1.68 8.06
CA VAL A 144 16.23 -1.33 7.49
C VAL A 144 16.73 -2.37 6.48
N ASP A 145 16.31 -3.63 6.62
CA ASP A 145 16.67 -4.73 5.73
C ASP A 145 15.80 -4.77 4.46
N ASN A 146 14.69 -4.03 4.43
CA ASN A 146 13.82 -3.94 3.25
C ASN A 146 14.33 -2.90 2.24
N LEU A 147 15.47 -3.24 1.61
CA LEU A 147 16.12 -2.37 0.61
C LEU A 147 15.20 -2.05 -0.59
N GLY A 148 14.23 -2.90 -0.88
CA GLY A 148 13.25 -2.67 -1.96
C GLY A 148 12.32 -1.50 -1.65
N SER A 149 11.76 -1.48 -0.44
CA SER A 149 10.91 -0.38 0.04
C SER A 149 11.72 0.90 0.22
N ASP A 150 12.88 0.81 0.88
CA ASP A 150 13.80 1.95 1.08
C ASP A 150 14.09 2.69 -0.23
N LYS A 151 14.56 1.96 -1.26
CA LYS A 151 14.85 2.52 -2.58
C LYS A 151 13.62 3.09 -3.28
N THR A 152 12.45 2.48 -3.08
CA THR A 152 11.19 2.94 -3.67
C THR A 152 10.77 4.27 -3.08
N ILE A 153 10.76 4.36 -1.75
CA ILE A 153 10.37 5.57 -1.01
C ILE A 153 11.30 6.73 -1.37
N LYS A 154 12.62 6.50 -1.34
CA LYS A 154 13.62 7.50 -1.71
C LYS A 154 13.52 7.96 -3.17
N ALA A 155 13.18 7.04 -4.10
CA ALA A 155 13.02 7.36 -5.51
C ALA A 155 11.85 8.32 -5.78
N LEU A 156 10.87 8.37 -4.88
CA LEU A 156 9.73 9.30 -4.95
C LEU A 156 9.85 10.48 -3.96
N GLY A 157 11.07 10.81 -3.56
CA GLY A 157 11.33 11.99 -2.75
C GLY A 157 11.15 11.78 -1.24
N GLY A 158 11.15 10.53 -0.79
CA GLY A 158 11.09 10.21 0.64
C GLY A 158 12.33 10.72 1.39
N ILE A 159 12.07 11.50 2.44
CA ILE A 159 13.09 12.05 3.34
C ILE A 159 13.01 11.26 4.64
N LEU A 160 14.15 10.69 5.05
CA LEU A 160 14.26 9.97 6.32
C LEU A 160 14.04 10.94 7.48
N GLU A 161 13.06 10.67 8.33
CA GLU A 161 12.81 11.40 9.57
C GLU A 161 13.62 10.79 10.72
N ARG A 162 13.52 9.46 10.86
CA ARG A 162 14.18 8.71 11.94
C ARG A 162 14.39 7.24 11.57
N CYS A 163 15.28 6.60 12.31
CA CYS A 163 15.43 5.15 12.35
C CYS A 163 15.31 4.73 13.81
N GLU A 164 14.37 3.85 14.12
CA GLU A 164 13.97 3.53 15.48
C GLU A 164 13.60 2.05 15.59
N LEU A 165 13.77 1.46 16.78
CA LEU A 165 13.37 0.09 17.04
C LEU A 165 11.83 0.04 17.16
N ASP A 166 11.19 -0.75 16.31
CA ASP A 166 9.80 -1.15 16.53
C ASP A 166 9.78 -2.34 17.51
N GLU A 167 9.36 -2.04 18.74
CA GLU A 167 9.33 -3.03 19.82
C GLU A 167 8.28 -4.12 19.58
N ALA A 168 7.29 -3.88 18.70
CA ALA A 168 6.22 -4.82 18.42
C ALA A 168 6.72 -6.07 17.68
N ASP A 169 7.69 -5.91 16.79
CA ASP A 169 8.31 -7.00 16.02
C ASP A 169 9.82 -7.08 16.20
N ASN A 170 10.39 -6.25 17.08
CA ASN A 170 11.82 -6.15 17.37
C ASN A 170 12.66 -5.82 16.11
N THR A 171 12.15 -4.96 15.25
CA THR A 171 12.75 -4.61 13.96
C THR A 171 13.21 -3.16 13.93
N MET A 172 14.46 -2.91 13.53
CA MET A 172 14.93 -1.54 13.23
C MET A 172 14.20 -1.02 11.99
N THR A 173 13.50 0.09 12.13
CA THR A 173 12.58 0.63 11.14
C THR A 173 12.94 2.08 10.78
N ASN A 174 13.07 2.30 9.47
CA ASN A 174 13.22 3.62 8.88
C ASN A 174 11.86 4.25 8.65
N VAL A 175 11.67 5.49 9.08
CA VAL A 175 10.46 6.28 8.88
C VAL A 175 10.75 7.44 7.94
N TYR A 176 9.93 7.58 6.90
CA TYR A 176 10.09 8.56 5.84
C TYR A 176 8.85 9.44 5.69
N TRP A 177 9.07 10.65 5.19
CA TRP A 177 8.01 11.54 4.72
C TRP A 177 8.20 11.87 3.25
N ILE A 178 7.10 11.84 2.49
CA ILE A 178 7.04 12.32 1.12
C ILE A 178 6.09 13.52 1.10
N ASN A 179 6.54 14.65 0.53
CA ASN A 179 5.65 15.75 0.16
C ASN A 179 4.91 15.34 -1.10
N VAL A 180 3.58 15.30 -1.04
CA VAL A 180 2.74 14.72 -2.09
C VAL A 180 2.83 15.53 -3.39
N ASP A 181 2.55 16.84 -3.33
CA ASP A 181 2.53 17.71 -4.51
C ASP A 181 3.91 17.85 -5.16
N GLU A 182 4.96 18.00 -4.33
CA GLU A 182 6.32 18.10 -4.83
C GLU A 182 6.75 16.82 -5.55
N SER A 183 6.44 15.65 -4.96
CA SER A 183 6.76 14.36 -5.55
C SER A 183 6.02 14.15 -6.87
N ILE A 184 4.70 14.37 -6.88
CA ILE A 184 3.89 14.24 -8.10
C ILE A 184 4.44 15.15 -9.21
N LYS A 185 4.68 16.43 -8.91
CA LYS A 185 5.21 17.39 -9.88
C LYS A 185 6.57 16.98 -10.42
N LYS A 186 7.48 16.58 -9.53
CA LYS A 186 8.87 16.22 -9.88
C LYS A 186 8.96 14.99 -10.76
N TYR A 187 8.13 13.98 -10.50
CA TYR A 187 8.24 12.68 -11.15
C TYR A 187 7.16 12.43 -12.21
N LYS A 188 6.34 13.42 -12.53
CA LYS A 188 5.25 13.32 -13.51
C LYS A 188 5.72 12.77 -14.86
N ASP A 189 6.77 13.32 -15.43
CA ASP A 189 7.26 12.93 -16.77
C ASP A 189 7.85 11.51 -16.78
N GLU A 190 8.35 11.04 -15.62
CA GLU A 190 8.88 9.70 -15.48
C GLU A 190 7.76 8.65 -15.40
N TYR A 191 6.69 8.92 -14.63
CA TYR A 191 5.68 7.89 -14.31
C TYR A 191 4.37 8.03 -15.07
N SER A 192 3.97 9.22 -15.59
CA SER A 192 2.69 9.39 -16.29
C SER A 192 2.51 8.47 -17.50
N LYS A 193 3.60 8.10 -18.16
CA LYS A 193 3.59 7.17 -19.30
C LYS A 193 3.17 5.72 -18.93
N TYR A 194 3.21 5.36 -17.65
CA TYR A 194 2.84 4.03 -17.15
C TYR A 194 1.41 4.01 -16.56
N ILE A 195 0.71 5.14 -16.58
CA ILE A 195 -0.62 5.28 -15.96
C ILE A 195 -1.69 5.33 -17.04
N MET A 196 -2.87 4.80 -16.73
CA MET A 196 -4.06 4.93 -17.56
C MET A 196 -4.80 6.23 -17.30
#